data_4bc3ef03d725a43aa02046bfdacc41f5
#
_entry.id   4bc3ef03d725a43aa02046bfdacc41f5
#
_cell.length_a   1.000
_cell.length_b   1.000
_cell.length_c   1.000
_cell.angle_alpha   90.00
_cell.angle_beta   90.00
_cell.angle_gamma   90.00
#
_symmetry.space_group_name_H-M   'P 1'
#
loop_
_entity.id
_entity.type
_entity.pdbx_description
1 polymer ?
#
loop_
_entity_poly.entity_id
_entity_poly.type
_entity_poly.pdbx_seq_one_letter_code
_entity_poly.pdbx_strand_id
1 'polypeptide(L)'
;KDLTVEGQQVSTSYSLLLDAAAQYPMDRTAEIVTVSEDVIKEFCNLLVNNGEAEIFQGYGVDHYGQGFQNLAAIDALRIVAGLVKDPAFPYSLNDSGFASTETEHATTSASLGTFMFNDLIDKGSYQLPGCTMENGGQTVEVPGPTVDVPLKMLLSFGANLLNSCPDRNDTLKAYRNIDFHVAVNVEWCDTCDMADIVLPAAMIQESIGTMAIDGCVLASERCITPRFEAKPDYEIAQLIGQGIGLEKYFQDDMEAGMAHTLDTQVFNAMGLDYDALKQAKIIYMDKMSLPAPPTATGRLQFYQETPSPFQYFGQVFDPSACRLPTWQPPL
;
A
#
# COMPACT_ATOMS: atom_id res chain seq x y z
N LYS A 1 -29.03 -16.63 -13.32
CA LYS A 1 -28.62 -16.86 -14.71
C LYS A 1 -29.80 -16.48 -15.63
N ASP A 2 -29.51 -15.91 -16.78
CA ASP A 2 -30.45 -15.62 -17.88
C ASP A 2 -31.61 -14.70 -17.46
N LEU A 3 -31.29 -13.51 -17.02
CA LEU A 3 -32.27 -12.47 -16.77
C LEU A 3 -32.48 -11.64 -18.04
N THR A 4 -33.71 -11.16 -18.24
CA THR A 4 -34.01 -10.22 -19.32
C THR A 4 -34.38 -8.87 -18.71
N VAL A 5 -33.61 -7.84 -19.02
CA VAL A 5 -33.86 -6.46 -18.60
C VAL A 5 -33.99 -5.61 -19.84
N GLU A 6 -35.12 -4.92 -19.98
CA GLU A 6 -35.44 -4.07 -21.16
C GLU A 6 -35.26 -4.79 -22.51
N GLY A 7 -35.57 -6.11 -22.54
CA GLY A 7 -35.45 -6.94 -23.73
C GLY A 7 -34.03 -7.48 -24.02
N GLN A 8 -33.05 -7.13 -23.22
CA GLN A 8 -31.66 -7.63 -23.33
C GLN A 8 -31.42 -8.78 -22.35
N GLN A 9 -30.73 -9.83 -22.82
CA GLN A 9 -30.26 -10.90 -21.96
C GLN A 9 -29.07 -10.41 -21.12
N VAL A 10 -29.18 -10.52 -19.80
CA VAL A 10 -28.16 -10.09 -18.85
C VAL A 10 -27.86 -11.20 -17.84
N SER A 11 -26.64 -11.21 -17.33
CA SER A 11 -26.20 -12.06 -16.23
C SER A 11 -25.81 -11.21 -15.03
N THR A 12 -26.02 -11.73 -13.82
CA THR A 12 -25.49 -11.06 -12.62
C THR A 12 -23.97 -11.26 -12.53
N SER A 13 -23.25 -10.29 -11.93
CA SER A 13 -21.81 -10.43 -11.69
C SER A 13 -21.47 -11.70 -10.86
N TYR A 14 -22.35 -12.08 -9.94
CA TYR A 14 -22.22 -13.32 -9.18
C TYR A 14 -22.34 -14.59 -10.08
N SER A 15 -23.27 -14.60 -11.05
CA SER A 15 -23.36 -15.72 -11.99
C SER A 15 -22.09 -15.85 -12.85
N LEU A 16 -21.52 -14.73 -13.27
CA LEU A 16 -20.27 -14.72 -14.02
C LEU A 16 -19.10 -15.22 -13.17
N LEU A 17 -19.05 -14.87 -11.88
CA LEU A 17 -18.07 -15.42 -10.94
C LEU A 17 -18.18 -16.92 -10.79
N LEU A 18 -19.41 -17.45 -10.67
CA LEU A 18 -19.64 -18.90 -10.59
C LEU A 18 -19.21 -19.64 -11.88
N ASP A 19 -19.48 -19.05 -13.04
CA ASP A 19 -19.05 -19.63 -14.32
C ASP A 19 -17.51 -19.63 -14.47
N ALA A 20 -16.85 -18.58 -13.97
CA ALA A 20 -15.38 -18.53 -13.89
C ALA A 20 -14.83 -19.59 -12.91
N ALA A 21 -15.41 -19.71 -11.72
CA ALA A 21 -15.01 -20.69 -10.73
C ALA A 21 -15.22 -22.14 -11.21
N ALA A 22 -16.25 -22.38 -12.03
CA ALA A 22 -16.51 -23.72 -12.59
C ALA A 22 -15.40 -24.24 -13.52
N GLN A 23 -14.50 -23.35 -13.98
CA GLN A 23 -13.32 -23.74 -14.75
C GLN A 23 -12.23 -24.39 -13.87
N TYR A 24 -12.36 -24.30 -12.54
CA TYR A 24 -11.44 -24.84 -11.56
C TYR A 24 -12.15 -25.90 -10.69
N PRO A 25 -12.47 -27.08 -11.25
CA PRO A 25 -13.01 -28.18 -10.45
C PRO A 25 -11.99 -28.61 -9.40
N MET A 26 -12.45 -29.36 -8.39
CA MET A 26 -11.67 -29.65 -7.18
C MET A 26 -10.35 -30.36 -7.50
N ASP A 27 -10.37 -31.33 -8.40
CA ASP A 27 -9.18 -32.07 -8.85
C ASP A 27 -8.14 -31.15 -9.50
N ARG A 28 -8.57 -30.30 -10.43
CA ARG A 28 -7.70 -29.31 -11.05
C ARG A 28 -7.17 -28.29 -10.03
N THR A 29 -8.01 -27.85 -9.11
CA THR A 29 -7.59 -26.92 -8.04
C THR A 29 -6.52 -27.58 -7.17
N ALA A 30 -6.73 -28.82 -6.74
CA ALA A 30 -5.77 -29.57 -5.94
C ALA A 30 -4.41 -29.73 -6.64
N GLU A 31 -4.42 -29.96 -7.95
CA GLU A 31 -3.21 -30.04 -8.77
C GLU A 31 -2.47 -28.68 -8.79
N ILE A 32 -3.18 -27.58 -9.05
CA ILE A 32 -2.60 -26.22 -9.12
C ILE A 32 -1.98 -25.82 -7.79
N VAL A 33 -2.71 -25.99 -6.68
CA VAL A 33 -2.24 -25.56 -5.35
C VAL A 33 -1.34 -26.57 -4.67
N THR A 34 -1.15 -27.75 -5.26
CA THR A 34 -0.35 -28.87 -4.71
C THR A 34 -0.81 -29.32 -3.31
N VAL A 35 -2.12 -29.24 -3.06
CA VAL A 35 -2.77 -29.62 -1.79
C VAL A 35 -3.90 -30.58 -2.10
N SER A 36 -4.10 -31.59 -1.24
CA SER A 36 -5.16 -32.58 -1.47
C SER A 36 -6.56 -31.99 -1.43
N GLU A 37 -7.48 -32.58 -2.16
CA GLU A 37 -8.90 -32.16 -2.16
C GLU A 37 -9.50 -32.13 -0.75
N ASP A 38 -9.13 -33.09 0.11
CA ASP A 38 -9.68 -33.18 1.47
C ASP A 38 -9.26 -31.98 2.32
N VAL A 39 -8.01 -31.52 2.20
CA VAL A 39 -7.55 -30.31 2.88
C VAL A 39 -8.27 -29.06 2.36
N ILE A 40 -8.52 -28.97 1.04
CA ILE A 40 -9.29 -27.86 0.46
C ILE A 40 -10.73 -27.88 0.99
N LYS A 41 -11.36 -29.04 1.04
CA LYS A 41 -12.72 -29.20 1.60
C LYS A 41 -12.78 -28.83 3.08
N GLU A 42 -11.78 -29.25 3.86
CA GLU A 42 -11.67 -28.90 5.28
C GLU A 42 -11.54 -27.38 5.45
N PHE A 43 -10.66 -26.75 4.68
CA PHE A 43 -10.51 -25.30 4.69
C PHE A 43 -11.83 -24.56 4.38
N CYS A 44 -12.53 -24.97 3.32
CA CYS A 44 -13.83 -24.40 2.99
C CYS A 44 -14.86 -24.59 4.12
N ASN A 45 -14.88 -25.78 4.74
CA ASN A 45 -15.78 -26.05 5.87
C ASN A 45 -15.45 -25.17 7.09
N LEU A 46 -14.16 -24.94 7.38
CA LEU A 46 -13.74 -24.05 8.46
C LEU A 46 -14.20 -22.62 8.21
N LEU A 47 -14.05 -22.11 6.99
CA LEU A 47 -14.50 -20.75 6.65
C LEU A 47 -16.01 -20.56 6.80
N VAL A 48 -16.80 -21.55 6.42
CA VAL A 48 -18.27 -21.41 6.36
C VAL A 48 -18.95 -21.75 7.69
N ASN A 49 -18.40 -22.71 8.46
CA ASN A 49 -19.12 -23.30 9.58
C ASN A 49 -18.65 -22.79 10.96
N ASN A 50 -17.57 -22.04 11.08
CA ASN A 50 -17.06 -21.56 12.37
C ASN A 50 -17.59 -20.19 12.81
N GLY A 51 -18.60 -19.65 12.13
CA GLY A 51 -19.30 -18.42 12.52
C GLY A 51 -18.52 -17.14 12.24
N GLU A 52 -17.35 -17.00 12.82
CA GLU A 52 -16.48 -15.83 12.61
C GLU A 52 -15.10 -16.29 12.15
N ALA A 53 -14.71 -15.88 10.96
CA ALA A 53 -13.38 -16.08 10.42
C ALA A 53 -12.89 -14.78 9.79
N GLU A 54 -11.59 -14.57 9.82
CA GLU A 54 -10.94 -13.44 9.15
C GLU A 54 -9.79 -13.96 8.29
N ILE A 55 -9.61 -13.35 7.13
CA ILE A 55 -8.48 -13.64 6.25
C ILE A 55 -7.53 -12.46 6.26
N PHE A 56 -6.39 -12.64 6.90
CA PHE A 56 -5.31 -11.66 6.87
C PHE A 56 -4.42 -11.89 5.66
N GLN A 57 -4.20 -10.84 4.91
CA GLN A 57 -3.28 -10.85 3.77
C GLN A 57 -2.21 -9.79 3.97
N GLY A 58 -0.96 -10.15 3.70
CA GLY A 58 0.16 -9.22 3.73
C GLY A 58 0.53 -8.74 2.33
N TYR A 59 1.47 -7.84 2.25
CA TYR A 59 1.98 -7.28 0.98
C TYR A 59 2.52 -8.33 0.00
N GLY A 60 3.02 -9.47 0.49
CA GLY A 60 3.56 -10.52 -0.38
C GLY A 60 2.56 -11.09 -1.38
N VAL A 61 1.26 -10.95 -1.14
CA VAL A 61 0.21 -11.46 -2.04
C VAL A 61 0.14 -10.65 -3.35
N ASP A 62 0.40 -9.36 -3.30
CA ASP A 62 0.32 -8.46 -4.45
C ASP A 62 1.68 -8.21 -5.13
N HIS A 63 2.79 -8.71 -4.56
CA HIS A 63 4.13 -8.58 -5.14
C HIS A 63 4.43 -9.54 -6.32
N TYR A 64 3.43 -10.21 -6.83
CA TYR A 64 3.53 -11.04 -8.03
C TYR A 64 2.93 -10.33 -9.23
N GLY A 65 3.34 -10.73 -10.44
CA GLY A 65 2.77 -10.17 -11.68
C GLY A 65 1.24 -10.24 -11.77
N GLN A 66 0.62 -11.20 -11.08
CA GLN A 66 -0.83 -11.37 -10.95
C GLN A 66 -1.36 -11.02 -9.55
N GLY A 67 -0.61 -10.26 -8.76
CA GLY A 67 -0.99 -9.90 -7.39
C GLY A 67 -2.38 -9.31 -7.29
N PHE A 68 -2.74 -8.42 -8.20
CA PHE A 68 -4.09 -7.87 -8.31
C PHE A 68 -5.18 -8.95 -8.42
N GLN A 69 -4.98 -9.98 -9.23
CA GLN A 69 -5.93 -11.09 -9.37
C GLN A 69 -6.02 -11.93 -8.10
N ASN A 70 -4.90 -12.11 -7.40
CA ASN A 70 -4.86 -12.79 -6.11
C ASN A 70 -5.68 -12.04 -5.07
N LEU A 71 -5.50 -10.72 -4.96
CA LEU A 71 -6.28 -9.86 -4.06
C LEU A 71 -7.77 -9.91 -4.40
N ALA A 72 -8.12 -9.75 -5.68
CA ALA A 72 -9.51 -9.82 -6.14
C ALA A 72 -10.16 -11.19 -5.85
N ALA A 73 -9.41 -12.28 -5.95
CA ALA A 73 -9.90 -13.63 -5.62
C ALA A 73 -10.12 -13.79 -4.11
N ILE A 74 -9.21 -13.29 -3.28
CA ILE A 74 -9.34 -13.32 -1.81
C ILE A 74 -10.55 -12.49 -1.37
N ASP A 75 -10.73 -11.29 -1.93
CA ASP A 75 -11.88 -10.45 -1.61
C ASP A 75 -13.20 -11.07 -2.08
N ALA A 76 -13.23 -11.66 -3.27
CA ALA A 76 -14.39 -12.42 -3.73
C ALA A 76 -14.72 -13.59 -2.78
N LEU A 77 -13.72 -14.33 -2.31
CA LEU A 77 -13.89 -15.40 -1.34
C LEU A 77 -14.47 -14.88 -0.01
N ARG A 78 -13.93 -13.78 0.53
CA ARG A 78 -14.43 -13.14 1.75
C ARG A 78 -15.90 -12.77 1.64
N ILE A 79 -16.28 -12.16 0.52
CA ILE A 79 -17.67 -11.76 0.25
C ILE A 79 -18.59 -12.99 0.15
N VAL A 80 -18.21 -13.99 -0.63
CA VAL A 80 -19.03 -15.20 -0.86
C VAL A 80 -19.15 -16.04 0.41
N ALA A 81 -18.09 -16.11 1.23
CA ALA A 81 -18.12 -16.81 2.51
C ALA A 81 -18.87 -16.05 3.61
N GLY A 82 -19.35 -14.82 3.35
CA GLY A 82 -20.08 -14.00 4.32
C GLY A 82 -19.20 -13.44 5.44
N LEU A 83 -17.90 -13.36 5.21
CA LEU A 83 -16.94 -12.81 6.18
C LEU A 83 -16.99 -11.27 6.20
N VAL A 84 -17.49 -10.65 5.15
CA VAL A 84 -17.73 -9.21 5.08
C VAL A 84 -19.11 -8.91 5.66
N LYS A 85 -19.14 -8.50 6.92
CA LYS A 85 -20.38 -8.20 7.64
C LYS A 85 -20.92 -6.80 7.34
N ASP A 86 -20.05 -5.86 7.01
CA ASP A 86 -20.41 -4.50 6.65
C ASP A 86 -19.91 -4.22 5.22
N PRO A 87 -20.79 -3.71 4.30
CA PRO A 87 -20.37 -3.29 2.96
C PRO A 87 -19.34 -2.15 2.98
N ALA A 88 -19.19 -1.51 4.10
CA ALA A 88 -18.14 -0.55 4.41
C ALA A 88 -16.78 -1.19 4.72
N PHE A 89 -16.52 -2.33 4.20
CA PHE A 89 -15.33 -3.14 4.36
C PHE A 89 -14.02 -2.40 4.16
N PRO A 90 -12.97 -2.92 4.84
CA PRO A 90 -11.99 -2.19 5.60
C PRO A 90 -11.30 -1.18 4.71
N TYR A 91 -11.82 0.00 4.65
CA TYR A 91 -10.91 1.09 4.53
C TYR A 91 -10.04 0.99 5.79
N SER A 92 -8.88 0.37 5.66
CA SER A 92 -7.80 0.74 6.51
C SER A 92 -7.83 2.28 6.49
N LEU A 93 -8.15 2.88 7.61
CA LEU A 93 -7.84 4.28 7.80
C LEU A 93 -6.31 4.32 7.81
N ASN A 94 -5.75 4.26 6.63
CA ASN A 94 -4.36 4.58 6.42
C ASN A 94 -4.20 6.04 6.85
N ASP A 95 -3.00 6.48 7.02
CA ASP A 95 -2.63 7.87 7.28
C ASP A 95 -3.32 8.91 6.38
N SER A 96 -4.09 8.48 5.39
CA SER A 96 -4.93 9.30 4.51
C SER A 96 -6.03 10.11 5.23
N GLY A 97 -6.35 9.79 6.50
CA GLY A 97 -7.25 10.59 7.32
C GLY A 97 -6.56 11.74 8.03
N PHE A 98 -5.23 11.74 8.10
CA PHE A 98 -4.47 12.82 8.72
C PHE A 98 -4.27 14.00 7.78
N ALA A 99 -4.21 15.20 8.34
CA ALA A 99 -3.84 16.38 7.57
C ALA A 99 -2.39 16.22 7.08
N SER A 100 -2.17 16.53 5.82
CA SER A 100 -0.81 16.69 5.31
C SER A 100 -0.20 17.97 5.90
N THR A 101 1.01 17.88 6.37
CA THR A 101 1.82 19.07 6.69
C THR A 101 2.35 19.72 5.41
N GLU A 102 1.91 19.24 4.26
CA GLU A 102 2.37 19.74 2.98
C GLU A 102 2.02 21.18 2.76
N THR A 103 3.00 21.85 2.29
CA THR A 103 3.01 23.23 1.91
C THR A 103 3.20 23.34 0.40
N GLU A 104 3.37 24.53 -0.05
CA GLU A 104 3.47 24.99 -1.45
C GLU A 104 4.42 24.17 -2.38
N HIS A 105 5.22 23.24 -1.84
CA HIS A 105 6.23 22.49 -2.61
C HIS A 105 5.85 21.06 -3.01
N ALA A 106 4.71 20.57 -2.58
CA ALA A 106 4.23 19.21 -2.90
C ALA A 106 4.12 18.94 -4.42
N THR A 107 3.96 19.97 -5.22
CA THR A 107 3.84 19.86 -6.69
C THR A 107 5.15 19.48 -7.39
N THR A 108 6.28 19.52 -6.71
CA THR A 108 7.60 19.20 -7.27
C THR A 108 8.15 17.86 -6.80
N SER A 109 7.50 17.21 -5.84
CA SER A 109 7.91 15.88 -5.37
C SER A 109 7.33 14.76 -6.24
N ALA A 110 8.15 13.77 -6.56
CA ALA A 110 7.72 12.53 -7.20
C ALA A 110 7.98 11.36 -6.26
N SER A 111 6.98 10.50 -6.07
CA SER A 111 7.19 9.24 -5.39
C SER A 111 7.81 8.24 -6.35
N LEU A 112 9.01 7.76 -6.05
CA LEU A 112 9.76 6.83 -6.88
C LEU A 112 9.82 5.46 -6.21
N GLY A 113 9.57 4.41 -6.99
CA GLY A 113 9.70 3.04 -6.50
C GLY A 113 11.16 2.63 -6.31
N THR A 114 11.44 1.77 -5.35
CA THR A 114 12.80 1.27 -5.06
C THR A 114 13.43 0.55 -6.25
N PHE A 115 12.63 -0.01 -7.16
CA PHE A 115 13.09 -0.66 -8.38
C PHE A 115 13.71 0.31 -9.41
N MET A 116 13.42 1.62 -9.29
CA MET A 116 14.02 2.66 -10.15
C MET A 116 15.34 3.20 -9.59
N PHE A 117 15.65 2.85 -8.35
CA PHE A 117 16.72 3.48 -7.57
C PHE A 117 18.09 3.37 -8.25
N ASN A 118 18.48 2.16 -8.62
CA ASN A 118 19.79 1.91 -9.22
C ASN A 118 19.96 2.66 -10.56
N ASP A 119 18.96 2.61 -11.42
CA ASP A 119 19.00 3.28 -12.72
C ASP A 119 19.02 4.82 -12.59
N LEU A 120 18.27 5.36 -11.64
CA LEU A 120 18.26 6.81 -11.39
C LEU A 120 19.60 7.32 -10.85
N ILE A 121 20.31 6.51 -10.06
CA ILE A 121 21.65 6.84 -9.58
C ILE A 121 22.68 6.71 -10.72
N ASP A 122 22.68 5.57 -11.41
CA ASP A 122 23.73 5.23 -12.39
C ASP A 122 23.53 5.96 -13.73
N LYS A 123 22.29 6.11 -14.18
CA LYS A 123 21.95 6.66 -15.50
C LYS A 123 21.31 8.04 -15.44
N GLY A 124 20.83 8.44 -14.26
CA GLY A 124 20.05 9.67 -14.06
C GLY A 124 18.63 9.61 -14.64
N SER A 125 18.22 8.46 -15.18
CA SER A 125 16.90 8.26 -15.74
C SER A 125 16.45 6.81 -15.62
N TYR A 126 15.14 6.61 -15.61
CA TYR A 126 14.51 5.29 -15.63
C TYR A 126 13.37 5.27 -16.63
N GLN A 127 13.36 4.28 -17.52
CA GLN A 127 12.27 4.02 -18.44
C GLN A 127 11.27 3.07 -17.79
N LEU A 128 10.07 3.58 -17.43
CA LEU A 128 9.00 2.71 -16.96
C LEU A 128 8.62 1.71 -18.06
N PRO A 129 8.30 0.46 -17.68
CA PRO A 129 7.83 -0.53 -18.63
C PRO A 129 6.59 -0.03 -19.38
N GLY A 130 6.53 -0.29 -20.67
CA GLY A 130 5.34 -0.06 -21.49
C GLY A 130 4.28 -1.14 -21.26
N CYS A 131 3.13 -0.94 -21.84
CA CYS A 131 2.06 -1.95 -21.88
C CYS A 131 1.55 -2.15 -23.30
N THR A 132 0.92 -3.27 -23.55
CA THR A 132 0.09 -3.48 -24.72
C THR A 132 -1.37 -3.25 -24.37
N MET A 133 -2.08 -2.52 -25.20
CA MET A 133 -3.51 -2.25 -25.05
C MET A 133 -4.25 -2.74 -26.30
N GLU A 134 -5.41 -3.38 -26.07
CA GLU A 134 -6.35 -3.66 -27.15
C GLU A 134 -7.17 -2.40 -27.45
N ASN A 135 -7.06 -1.89 -28.65
CA ASN A 135 -7.83 -0.76 -29.11
C ASN A 135 -8.53 -1.10 -30.44
N GLY A 136 -9.84 -1.29 -30.39
CA GLY A 136 -10.65 -1.61 -31.57
C GLY A 136 -10.26 -2.92 -32.27
N GLY A 137 -9.77 -3.92 -31.53
CA GLY A 137 -9.32 -5.21 -32.06
C GLY A 137 -7.89 -5.21 -32.60
N GLN A 138 -7.14 -4.15 -32.35
CA GLN A 138 -5.71 -4.08 -32.64
C GLN A 138 -4.91 -3.97 -31.33
N THR A 139 -3.84 -4.74 -31.24
CA THR A 139 -2.88 -4.65 -30.15
C THR A 139 -1.96 -3.45 -30.41
N VAL A 140 -1.97 -2.48 -29.49
CA VAL A 140 -1.12 -1.29 -29.58
C VAL A 140 -0.11 -1.33 -28.42
N GLU A 141 1.17 -1.20 -28.75
CA GLU A 141 2.22 -1.00 -27.75
C GLU A 141 2.22 0.46 -27.28
N VAL A 142 2.08 0.66 -25.98
CA VAL A 142 2.18 1.97 -25.34
C VAL A 142 3.47 1.97 -24.52
N PRO A 143 4.49 2.73 -24.91
CA PRO A 143 5.72 2.83 -24.12
C PRO A 143 5.43 3.52 -22.79
N GLY A 144 6.07 3.06 -21.73
CA GLY A 144 6.00 3.73 -20.45
C GLY A 144 6.68 5.10 -20.47
N PRO A 145 6.39 5.99 -19.54
CA PRO A 145 7.07 7.27 -19.42
C PRO A 145 8.52 7.10 -18.97
N THR A 146 9.38 8.03 -19.37
CA THR A 146 10.73 8.15 -18.85
C THR A 146 10.74 9.09 -17.65
N VAL A 147 11.42 8.71 -16.59
CA VAL A 147 11.65 9.54 -15.41
C VAL A 147 13.11 10.00 -15.46
N ASP A 148 13.34 11.30 -15.61
CA ASP A 148 14.66 11.93 -15.66
C ASP A 148 14.89 12.70 -14.34
N VAL A 149 15.35 11.99 -13.33
CA VAL A 149 15.67 12.55 -11.99
C VAL A 149 16.99 11.94 -11.53
N PRO A 150 18.13 12.55 -11.85
CA PRO A 150 19.42 12.06 -11.37
C PRO A 150 19.50 12.20 -9.85
N LEU A 151 19.71 11.09 -9.17
CA LEU A 151 19.87 11.07 -7.72
C LEU A 151 21.33 11.29 -7.35
N LYS A 152 21.63 12.41 -6.68
CA LYS A 152 22.98 12.78 -6.23
C LYS A 152 23.11 12.73 -4.72
N MET A 153 22.02 12.98 -4.00
CA MET A 153 21.98 12.93 -2.54
C MET A 153 20.87 11.98 -2.11
N LEU A 154 21.16 11.17 -1.11
CA LEU A 154 20.20 10.31 -0.44
C LEU A 154 20.11 10.69 1.04
N LEU A 155 18.91 10.89 1.51
CA LEU A 155 18.58 11.01 2.92
C LEU A 155 17.61 9.89 3.28
N SER A 156 18.07 8.86 3.97
CA SER A 156 17.27 7.68 4.29
C SER A 156 16.87 7.68 5.77
N PHE A 157 15.56 7.59 6.03
CA PHE A 157 15.00 7.47 7.37
C PHE A 157 14.44 6.06 7.58
N GLY A 158 14.89 5.36 8.62
CA GLY A 158 14.39 4.06 9.03
C GLY A 158 14.47 2.97 7.94
N ALA A 159 15.35 3.14 6.94
CA ALA A 159 15.42 2.26 5.79
C ALA A 159 16.74 1.48 5.74
N ASN A 160 16.65 0.20 5.37
CA ASN A 160 17.81 -0.61 5.02
C ASN A 160 17.74 -1.01 3.54
N LEU A 161 17.96 -0.05 2.64
CA LEU A 161 17.79 -0.23 1.20
C LEU A 161 18.71 -1.31 0.62
N LEU A 162 19.92 -1.49 1.15
CA LEU A 162 20.83 -2.56 0.74
C LEU A 162 20.28 -3.97 1.03
N ASN A 163 19.34 -4.08 1.94
CA ASN A 163 18.65 -5.34 2.23
C ASN A 163 17.27 -5.43 1.58
N SER A 164 16.61 -4.28 1.40
CA SER A 164 15.22 -4.23 0.91
C SER A 164 15.12 -4.14 -0.61
N CYS A 165 16.12 -3.54 -1.29
CA CYS A 165 16.12 -3.46 -2.74
C CYS A 165 16.57 -4.79 -3.37
N PRO A 166 15.99 -5.18 -4.51
CA PRO A 166 16.45 -6.34 -5.27
C PRO A 166 17.85 -6.09 -5.85
N ASP A 167 18.56 -7.19 -6.14
CA ASP A 167 19.93 -7.16 -6.66
C ASP A 167 20.90 -6.32 -5.80
N ARG A 168 21.27 -6.90 -4.64
CA ARG A 168 22.20 -6.26 -3.71
C ARG A 168 23.52 -5.81 -4.37
N ASN A 169 24.05 -6.57 -5.33
CA ASN A 169 25.32 -6.23 -5.95
C ASN A 169 25.19 -4.98 -6.85
N ASP A 170 24.09 -4.87 -7.55
CA ASP A 170 23.79 -3.70 -8.38
C ASP A 170 23.47 -2.49 -7.49
N THR A 171 22.70 -2.68 -6.42
CA THR A 171 22.44 -1.63 -5.43
C THR A 171 23.74 -1.10 -4.80
N LEU A 172 24.70 -1.97 -4.45
CA LEU A 172 26.01 -1.56 -3.94
C LEU A 172 26.82 -0.73 -4.96
N LYS A 173 26.72 -1.05 -6.26
CA LYS A 173 27.37 -0.24 -7.31
C LYS A 173 26.74 1.15 -7.38
N ALA A 174 25.40 1.19 -7.38
CA ALA A 174 24.65 2.43 -7.43
C ALA A 174 25.01 3.33 -6.22
N TYR A 175 25.05 2.79 -5.00
CA TYR A 175 25.44 3.54 -3.81
C TYR A 175 26.81 4.21 -3.91
N ARG A 176 27.78 3.58 -4.58
CA ARG A 176 29.11 4.17 -4.80
C ARG A 176 29.12 5.40 -5.71
N ASN A 177 28.04 5.60 -6.45
CA ASN A 177 27.86 6.73 -7.36
C ASN A 177 26.97 7.85 -6.75
N ILE A 178 26.49 7.68 -5.52
CA ILE A 178 25.80 8.76 -4.79
C ILE A 178 26.88 9.72 -4.27
N ASP A 179 26.70 11.01 -4.55
CA ASP A 179 27.66 12.04 -4.13
C ASP A 179 27.66 12.25 -2.62
N PHE A 180 26.50 12.06 -1.94
CA PHE A 180 26.37 12.24 -0.51
C PHE A 180 25.18 11.45 0.07
N HIS A 181 25.41 10.67 1.11
CA HIS A 181 24.40 9.87 1.77
C HIS A 181 24.36 10.10 3.29
N VAL A 182 23.18 10.44 3.79
CA VAL A 182 22.88 10.52 5.23
C VAL A 182 21.89 9.43 5.59
N ALA A 183 22.27 8.53 6.49
CA ALA A 183 21.39 7.49 7.03
C ALA A 183 20.92 7.88 8.43
N VAL A 184 19.62 7.86 8.64
CA VAL A 184 18.96 8.07 9.93
C VAL A 184 18.33 6.76 10.34
N ASN A 185 18.82 6.11 11.41
CA ASN A 185 18.31 4.80 11.79
C ASN A 185 18.39 4.57 13.31
N VAL A 186 17.54 3.67 13.82
CA VAL A 186 17.48 3.27 15.23
C VAL A 186 18.58 2.28 15.59
N GLU A 187 19.12 1.58 14.61
CA GLU A 187 20.19 0.60 14.76
C GLU A 187 21.12 0.63 13.55
N TRP A 188 22.34 0.17 13.74
CA TRP A 188 23.32 0.08 12.65
C TRP A 188 22.92 -1.02 11.67
N CYS A 189 22.86 -0.71 10.39
CA CYS A 189 22.51 -1.63 9.32
C CYS A 189 23.43 -1.46 8.12
N ASP A 190 23.31 -2.37 7.14
CA ASP A 190 24.14 -2.37 5.92
C ASP A 190 24.12 -1.04 5.17
N THR A 191 22.99 -0.35 5.18
CA THR A 191 22.85 0.97 4.56
C THR A 191 23.68 2.03 5.30
N CYS A 192 23.82 1.89 6.63
CA CYS A 192 24.69 2.77 7.41
C CYS A 192 26.18 2.62 7.05
N ASP A 193 26.60 1.41 6.65
CA ASP A 193 28.00 1.16 6.22
C ASP A 193 28.38 1.95 4.95
N MET A 194 27.38 2.36 4.16
CA MET A 194 27.58 3.09 2.91
C MET A 194 27.30 4.60 3.06
N ALA A 195 26.89 5.04 4.24
CA ALA A 195 26.56 6.45 4.46
C ALA A 195 27.81 7.28 4.81
N ASP A 196 27.83 8.53 4.37
CA ASP A 196 28.84 9.52 4.77
C ASP A 196 28.58 10.02 6.18
N ILE A 197 27.30 10.12 6.57
CA ILE A 197 26.85 10.49 7.91
C ILE A 197 25.78 9.54 8.38
N VAL A 198 25.89 9.08 9.62
CA VAL A 198 24.83 8.30 10.31
C VAL A 198 24.32 9.10 11.49
N LEU A 199 23.01 9.34 11.52
CA LEU A 199 22.32 10.03 12.60
C LEU A 199 21.49 9.04 13.41
N PRO A 200 21.61 9.00 14.74
CA PRO A 200 20.85 8.09 15.57
C PRO A 200 19.39 8.56 15.71
N ALA A 201 18.46 7.71 15.28
CA ALA A 201 17.03 7.93 15.47
C ALA A 201 16.54 7.39 16.81
N ALA A 202 15.57 8.06 17.41
CA ALA A 202 14.88 7.58 18.59
C ALA A 202 13.96 6.43 18.24
N MET A 203 13.87 5.41 19.11
CA MET A 203 12.90 4.33 18.97
C MET A 203 11.48 4.83 19.25
N ILE A 204 10.48 4.06 18.84
CA ILE A 204 9.06 4.40 19.04
C ILE A 204 8.72 4.65 20.53
N GLN A 205 9.38 3.93 21.45
CA GLN A 205 9.20 4.13 22.90
C GLN A 205 9.83 5.41 23.42
N GLU A 206 10.74 6.00 22.66
CA GLU A 206 11.46 7.23 22.97
C GLU A 206 10.83 8.47 22.33
N SER A 207 9.72 8.29 21.61
CA SER A 207 9.04 9.34 20.87
C SER A 207 7.54 9.40 21.20
N ILE A 208 6.89 10.45 20.73
CA ILE A 208 5.44 10.54 20.65
C ILE A 208 5.00 10.28 19.21
N GLY A 209 3.76 9.88 19.02
CA GLY A 209 3.23 9.65 17.69
C GLY A 209 1.72 9.48 17.67
N THR A 210 1.16 9.61 16.49
CA THR A 210 -0.22 9.23 16.18
C THR A 210 -0.23 8.22 15.06
N MET A 211 -1.18 7.31 15.07
CA MET A 211 -1.33 6.31 14.03
C MET A 211 -2.81 6.00 13.82
N ALA A 212 -3.21 5.87 12.57
CA ALA A 212 -4.50 5.30 12.21
C ALA A 212 -4.27 3.91 11.60
N ILE A 213 -4.85 2.89 12.21
CA ILE A 213 -4.71 1.50 11.77
C ILE A 213 -5.97 0.70 12.10
N ASP A 214 -6.41 -0.12 11.16
CA ASP A 214 -7.48 -1.12 11.34
C ASP A 214 -8.74 -0.59 12.06
N GLY A 215 -9.20 0.59 11.65
CA GLY A 215 -10.41 1.19 12.21
C GLY A 215 -10.23 1.82 13.59
N CYS A 216 -9.03 2.07 14.04
CA CYS A 216 -8.77 2.86 15.22
C CYS A 216 -7.73 3.95 14.98
N VAL A 217 -7.79 4.99 15.80
CA VAL A 217 -6.77 6.04 15.91
C VAL A 217 -6.16 5.94 17.30
N LEU A 218 -4.84 5.95 17.37
CA LEU A 218 -4.12 5.84 18.63
C LEU A 218 -3.06 6.94 18.77
N ALA A 219 -2.78 7.31 20.01
CA ALA A 219 -1.64 8.15 20.37
C ALA A 219 -0.67 7.36 21.23
N SER A 220 0.60 7.43 20.90
CA SER A 220 1.68 6.94 21.75
C SER A 220 2.32 8.08 22.52
N GLU A 221 2.58 7.84 23.80
CA GLU A 221 3.37 8.72 24.64
C GLU A 221 4.80 8.20 24.74
N ARG A 222 5.71 9.12 25.00
CA ARG A 222 7.08 8.77 25.30
C ARG A 222 7.18 7.96 26.59
N CYS A 223 7.61 6.71 26.48
CA CYS A 223 7.78 5.81 27.63
C CYS A 223 9.11 5.98 28.32
N ILE A 224 10.16 6.29 27.55
CA ILE A 224 11.55 6.49 28.01
C ILE A 224 12.17 7.69 27.30
N THR A 225 13.11 8.34 27.95
CA THR A 225 13.88 9.43 27.33
C THR A 225 14.82 8.86 26.26
N PRO A 226 14.92 9.51 25.08
CA PRO A 226 15.89 9.14 24.06
C PRO A 226 17.30 9.02 24.65
N ARG A 227 18.00 7.97 24.25
CA ARG A 227 19.35 7.71 24.76
C ARG A 227 20.40 8.36 23.89
N PHE A 228 21.47 8.81 24.53
CA PHE A 228 22.62 9.44 23.87
C PHE A 228 22.19 10.65 23.03
N GLU A 229 22.57 10.66 21.76
CA GLU A 229 22.24 11.73 20.81
C GLU A 229 21.01 11.42 19.96
N ALA A 230 20.32 10.29 20.22
CA ALA A 230 19.14 9.89 19.45
C ALA A 230 18.03 10.94 19.56
N LYS A 231 17.41 11.23 18.42
CA LYS A 231 16.28 12.15 18.30
C LYS A 231 15.18 11.52 17.48
N PRO A 232 13.91 11.87 17.74
CA PRO A 232 12.81 11.52 16.84
C PRO A 232 13.06 12.01 15.42
N ASP A 233 12.59 11.26 14.41
CA ASP A 233 12.78 11.58 13.00
C ASP A 233 12.34 13.01 12.65
N TYR A 234 11.20 13.45 13.23
CA TYR A 234 10.71 14.82 13.03
C TYR A 234 11.71 15.88 13.53
N GLU A 235 12.28 15.70 14.72
CA GLU A 235 13.29 16.63 15.26
C GLU A 235 14.57 16.64 14.40
N ILE A 236 14.97 15.48 13.86
CA ILE A 236 16.10 15.39 12.94
C ILE A 236 15.80 16.15 11.65
N ALA A 237 14.62 15.93 11.06
CA ALA A 237 14.20 16.64 9.86
C ALA A 237 14.11 18.16 10.09
N GLN A 238 13.60 18.58 11.26
CA GLN A 238 13.52 19.97 11.66
C GLN A 238 14.92 20.63 11.76
N LEU A 239 15.87 19.95 12.39
CA LEU A 239 17.25 20.46 12.52
C LEU A 239 17.94 20.56 11.15
N ILE A 240 17.74 19.58 10.27
CA ILE A 240 18.24 19.62 8.90
C ILE A 240 17.59 20.80 8.15
N GLY A 241 16.27 20.94 8.23
CA GLY A 241 15.53 22.03 7.61
C GLY A 241 16.01 23.42 8.05
N GLN A 242 16.24 23.58 9.35
CA GLN A 242 16.83 24.82 9.90
C GLN A 242 18.24 25.10 9.33
N GLY A 243 19.06 24.03 9.24
CA GLY A 243 20.44 24.17 8.73
C GLY A 243 20.51 24.54 7.25
N ILE A 244 19.49 24.29 6.46
CA ILE A 244 19.45 24.61 5.03
C ILE A 244 18.48 25.76 4.68
N GLY A 245 18.00 26.51 5.69
CA GLY A 245 17.14 27.69 5.48
C GLY A 245 15.68 27.38 5.17
N LEU A 246 15.19 26.24 5.61
CA LEU A 246 13.79 25.80 5.47
C LEU A 246 13.02 25.84 6.79
N GLU A 247 13.49 26.58 7.79
CA GLU A 247 12.89 26.68 9.13
C GLU A 247 11.42 27.08 9.09
N LYS A 248 10.97 27.84 8.10
CA LYS A 248 9.57 28.23 7.96
C LYS A 248 8.59 27.07 7.79
N TYR A 249 9.08 25.90 7.36
CA TYR A 249 8.28 24.69 7.18
C TYR A 249 8.32 23.75 8.41
N PHE A 250 9.16 24.07 9.40
CA PHE A 250 9.38 23.24 10.58
C PHE A 250 9.24 24.10 11.85
N GLN A 251 8.12 24.81 11.97
CA GLN A 251 7.90 25.74 13.10
C GLN A 251 7.28 25.08 14.30
N ASP A 252 6.52 23.99 14.08
CA ASP A 252 5.83 23.30 15.15
C ASP A 252 6.78 22.38 15.91
N ASP A 253 6.60 22.29 17.22
CA ASP A 253 7.15 21.17 17.98
C ASP A 253 6.38 19.87 17.67
N MET A 254 6.85 18.75 18.19
CA MET A 254 6.21 17.45 17.88
C MET A 254 4.76 17.39 18.33
N GLU A 255 4.38 17.98 19.48
CA GLU A 255 2.99 17.94 19.95
C GLU A 255 2.08 18.80 19.08
N ALA A 256 2.52 20.00 18.73
CA ALA A 256 1.79 20.86 17.80
C ALA A 256 1.67 20.23 16.41
N GLY A 257 2.73 19.57 15.93
CA GLY A 257 2.71 18.79 14.69
C GLY A 257 1.67 17.65 14.73
N MET A 258 1.60 16.89 15.82
CA MET A 258 0.58 15.85 16.00
C MET A 258 -0.83 16.42 16.07
N ALA A 259 -1.02 17.55 16.75
CA ALA A 259 -2.31 18.24 16.79
C ALA A 259 -2.74 18.68 15.39
N HIS A 260 -1.81 19.22 14.60
CA HIS A 260 -2.07 19.63 13.22
C HIS A 260 -2.48 18.43 12.32
N THR A 261 -1.83 17.28 12.46
CA THR A 261 -2.19 16.09 11.65
C THR A 261 -3.61 15.60 11.91
N LEU A 262 -4.17 15.87 13.09
CA LEU A 262 -5.55 15.53 13.44
C LEU A 262 -6.57 16.64 13.09
N ASP A 263 -6.12 17.83 12.71
CA ASP A 263 -7.03 18.93 12.30
C ASP A 263 -7.55 18.72 10.88
N THR A 264 -8.41 17.73 10.74
CA THR A 264 -9.08 17.40 9.49
C THR A 264 -10.60 17.48 9.63
N GLN A 265 -11.28 17.68 8.51
CA GLN A 265 -12.74 17.68 8.52
C GLN A 265 -13.34 16.38 9.10
N VAL A 266 -12.69 15.26 8.87
CA VAL A 266 -13.12 13.94 9.36
C VAL A 266 -13.03 13.89 10.87
N PHE A 267 -11.87 14.18 11.44
CA PHE A 267 -11.66 14.11 12.89
C PHE A 267 -12.44 15.22 13.62
N ASN A 268 -12.51 16.41 13.06
CA ASN A 268 -13.31 17.51 13.62
C ASN A 268 -14.81 17.17 13.67
N ALA A 269 -15.34 16.52 12.62
CA ALA A 269 -16.74 16.06 12.62
C ALA A 269 -17.03 14.99 13.70
N MET A 270 -16.01 14.27 14.13
CA MET A 270 -16.10 13.27 15.20
C MET A 270 -15.87 13.87 16.58
N GLY A 271 -15.50 15.15 16.68
CA GLY A 271 -15.09 15.78 17.94
C GLY A 271 -13.75 15.23 18.47
N LEU A 272 -12.91 14.73 17.56
CA LEU A 272 -11.62 14.16 17.89
C LEU A 272 -10.51 15.18 17.63
N ASP A 273 -9.86 15.57 18.70
CA ASP A 273 -8.62 16.37 18.65
C ASP A 273 -7.47 15.59 19.35
N TYR A 274 -6.28 16.17 19.31
CA TYR A 274 -5.10 15.52 19.89
C TYR A 274 -5.20 15.34 21.41
N ASP A 275 -5.83 16.27 22.12
CA ASP A 275 -5.99 16.17 23.58
C ASP A 275 -6.98 15.07 23.96
N ALA A 276 -8.10 14.96 23.24
CA ALA A 276 -9.03 13.87 23.40
C ALA A 276 -8.38 12.50 23.11
N LEU A 277 -7.57 12.43 22.05
CA LEU A 277 -6.85 11.21 21.70
C LEU A 277 -5.78 10.85 22.74
N LYS A 278 -5.01 11.82 23.25
CA LYS A 278 -4.05 11.60 24.35
C LYS A 278 -4.73 11.06 25.59
N GLN A 279 -5.93 11.55 25.91
CA GLN A 279 -6.70 11.10 27.06
C GLN A 279 -7.25 9.67 26.86
N ALA A 280 -7.80 9.39 25.69
CA ALA A 280 -8.39 8.08 25.37
C ALA A 280 -7.34 7.02 25.05
N LYS A 281 -6.15 7.39 24.57
CA LYS A 281 -5.06 6.56 24.05
C LYS A 281 -5.40 5.84 22.75
N ILE A 282 -6.58 5.26 22.66
CA ILE A 282 -7.12 4.57 21.49
C ILE A 282 -8.57 4.96 21.33
N ILE A 283 -8.95 5.35 20.12
CA ILE A 283 -10.32 5.62 19.73
C ILE A 283 -10.69 4.70 18.58
N TYR A 284 -11.69 3.87 18.80
CA TYR A 284 -12.22 2.97 17.76
C TYR A 284 -13.19 3.71 16.87
N MET A 285 -13.06 3.47 15.58
CA MET A 285 -13.83 4.13 14.52
C MET A 285 -15.04 3.30 14.06
N ASP A 286 -15.42 2.28 14.81
CA ASP A 286 -16.48 1.31 14.48
C ASP A 286 -17.84 1.97 14.18
N LYS A 287 -18.00 3.23 14.48
CA LYS A 287 -19.25 3.98 14.30
C LYS A 287 -19.26 4.90 13.09
N MET A 288 -18.19 4.95 12.33
CA MET A 288 -18.24 5.63 11.04
C MET A 288 -19.09 4.83 10.08
N SER A 289 -20.22 5.38 9.67
CA SER A 289 -20.90 4.88 8.47
C SER A 289 -20.00 5.20 7.28
N LEU A 290 -19.26 4.21 6.83
CA LEU A 290 -18.45 4.33 5.64
C LEU A 290 -19.35 4.57 4.42
N PRO A 291 -18.90 5.36 3.44
CA PRO A 291 -19.68 5.57 2.24
C PRO A 291 -19.91 4.23 1.52
N ALA A 292 -21.03 4.10 0.85
CA ALA A 292 -21.28 2.97 -0.01
C ALA A 292 -20.10 2.77 -0.99
N PRO A 293 -19.80 1.52 -1.41
CA PRO A 293 -18.75 1.27 -2.39
C PRO A 293 -18.85 2.25 -3.57
N PRO A 294 -17.71 2.82 -4.05
CA PRO A 294 -17.69 3.82 -5.12
C PRO A 294 -17.95 3.16 -6.49
N THR A 295 -19.03 2.42 -6.59
CA THR A 295 -19.53 1.79 -7.80
C THR A 295 -20.82 2.45 -8.22
N ALA A 296 -21.18 2.36 -9.50
CA ALA A 296 -22.41 2.95 -10.01
C ALA A 296 -23.68 2.44 -9.29
N THR A 297 -23.62 1.25 -8.70
CA THR A 297 -24.73 0.62 -7.96
C THR A 297 -24.64 0.81 -6.45
N GLY A 298 -23.54 1.36 -5.92
CA GLY A 298 -23.24 1.39 -4.48
C GLY A 298 -23.07 -0.01 -3.86
N ARG A 299 -22.79 -1.02 -4.67
CA ARG A 299 -22.64 -2.43 -4.23
C ARG A 299 -21.26 -2.97 -4.61
N LEU A 300 -20.78 -3.95 -3.87
CA LEU A 300 -19.59 -4.71 -4.25
C LEU A 300 -19.79 -5.40 -5.59
N GLN A 301 -18.80 -5.33 -6.47
CA GLN A 301 -18.86 -5.89 -7.82
C GLN A 301 -17.78 -6.95 -7.98
N PHE A 302 -18.19 -8.13 -8.48
CA PHE A 302 -17.26 -9.20 -8.84
C PHE A 302 -16.73 -9.08 -10.27
N TYR A 303 -17.42 -8.32 -11.12
CA TYR A 303 -17.10 -8.18 -12.54
C TYR A 303 -16.88 -6.71 -12.89
N GLN A 304 -15.79 -6.45 -13.59
CA GLN A 304 -15.44 -5.12 -14.11
C GLN A 304 -15.54 -5.13 -15.63
N GLU A 305 -16.40 -4.30 -16.20
CA GLU A 305 -16.53 -4.17 -17.66
C GLU A 305 -15.27 -3.57 -18.29
N THR A 306 -14.71 -2.60 -17.65
CA THR A 306 -13.48 -1.89 -18.02
C THR A 306 -12.47 -1.98 -16.87
N PRO A 307 -11.72 -3.09 -16.75
CA PRO A 307 -10.64 -3.15 -15.78
C PRO A 307 -9.63 -2.06 -16.06
N SER A 308 -9.12 -1.43 -15.01
CA SER A 308 -8.03 -0.48 -15.17
C SER A 308 -6.85 -1.15 -15.86
N PRO A 309 -6.25 -0.53 -16.88
CA PRO A 309 -5.04 -1.05 -17.48
C PRO A 309 -3.95 -1.04 -16.42
N PHE A 310 -3.63 -2.19 -15.89
CA PHE A 310 -2.57 -2.33 -14.90
C PHE A 310 -1.27 -2.59 -15.67
N GLN A 311 -0.31 -1.68 -15.52
CA GLN A 311 1.05 -1.89 -16.03
C GLN A 311 1.88 -2.53 -14.91
N TYR A 312 2.45 -3.69 -15.17
CA TYR A 312 3.38 -4.30 -14.26
C TYR A 312 4.61 -4.83 -15.00
N PHE A 313 5.76 -4.20 -14.82
CA PHE A 313 7.10 -4.67 -15.22
C PHE A 313 7.20 -5.31 -16.61
N GLY A 314 6.68 -4.65 -17.63
CA GLY A 314 6.79 -5.12 -19.00
C GLY A 314 5.92 -6.33 -19.35
N GLN A 315 5.03 -6.75 -18.44
CA GLN A 315 4.08 -7.80 -18.75
C GLN A 315 2.87 -7.26 -19.52
N VAL A 316 2.51 -8.01 -20.55
CA VAL A 316 1.29 -7.76 -21.30
C VAL A 316 0.11 -8.31 -20.51
N PHE A 317 -0.75 -7.41 -20.04
CA PHE A 317 -2.04 -7.79 -19.49
C PHE A 317 -3.11 -7.69 -20.56
N ASP A 318 -3.82 -8.79 -20.79
CA ASP A 318 -5.10 -8.72 -21.49
C ASP A 318 -6.13 -8.15 -20.48
N PRO A 319 -6.62 -6.91 -20.67
CA PRO A 319 -7.62 -6.34 -19.78
C PRO A 319 -8.88 -7.20 -19.69
N SER A 320 -9.21 -7.97 -20.73
CA SER A 320 -10.37 -8.86 -20.74
C SER A 320 -10.21 -10.01 -19.75
N ALA A 321 -8.99 -10.49 -19.51
CA ALA A 321 -8.70 -11.51 -18.52
C ALA A 321 -8.80 -11.01 -17.06
N CYS A 322 -8.80 -9.70 -16.85
CA CYS A 322 -8.88 -9.08 -15.53
C CYS A 322 -10.29 -8.70 -15.10
N ARG A 323 -11.32 -9.00 -15.89
CA ARG A 323 -12.72 -8.67 -15.56
C ARG A 323 -13.28 -9.43 -14.38
N LEU A 324 -12.74 -10.63 -14.13
CA LEU A 324 -13.05 -11.50 -13.00
C LEU A 324 -11.75 -12.03 -12.38
N PRO A 325 -11.75 -12.40 -11.09
CA PRO A 325 -10.62 -13.11 -10.51
C PRO A 325 -10.34 -14.39 -11.31
N THR A 326 -9.14 -14.49 -11.85
CA THR A 326 -8.72 -15.62 -12.69
C THR A 326 -7.30 -16.01 -12.33
N TRP A 327 -7.07 -17.31 -12.13
CA TRP A 327 -5.71 -17.81 -11.92
C TRP A 327 -4.91 -17.79 -13.22
N GLN A 328 -3.69 -17.34 -13.13
CA GLN A 328 -2.69 -17.44 -14.18
C GLN A 328 -1.43 -18.08 -13.62
N PRO A 329 -0.73 -18.93 -14.41
CA PRO A 329 0.48 -19.55 -13.94
C PRO A 329 1.52 -18.47 -13.57
N PRO A 330 2.32 -18.71 -12.52
CA PRO A 330 3.46 -17.85 -12.24
C PRO A 330 4.43 -17.87 -13.43
N LEU A 331 5.08 -16.75 -13.66
CA LEU A 331 6.05 -16.57 -14.75
C LEU A 331 7.34 -17.33 -14.47
#